data_4642234d7ab87adbca6ad00dc2ea91dc
#
_entry.id   4642234d7ab87adbca6ad00dc2ea91dc
#
_cell.length_a   1.000
_cell.length_b   1.000
_cell.length_c   1.000
_cell.angle_alpha   90.00
_cell.angle_beta   90.00
_cell.angle_gamma   90.00
#
_symmetry.space_group_name_H-M   'P 1'
#
loop_
_entity.id
_entity.type
_entity.pdbx_description
1 polymer ?
#
loop_
_entity_poly.entity_id
_entity_poly.type
_entity_poly.pdbx_seq_one_letter_code
_entity_poly.pdbx_strand_id
1 'polypeptide(L)'
;MFREEVIAERPSLSDSLDAIINNDVYVVPERALATQLVDTLGRWNGISALMNELIGSGTPILRDELISRDAARPDWGPTPKIALVYALGACAMDSGIRARWLEKTLLSLEKNPTVKAVVLRVDSPGGDGMASDYVAEAVKKITVRKPVVISQGQVAASGGYWISMYGSKIFAAPGTITGSIGVIGGWIWDKGLGDKIGMTSDH
;
A
#
# COMPACT_ATOMS: atom_id res chain seq x y z
N MET A 1 6.08 17.62 -3.54
CA MET A 1 6.56 16.25 -3.86
C MET A 1 5.49 15.20 -3.57
N PHE A 2 5.23 14.79 -2.33
CA PHE A 2 4.21 13.76 -2.04
C PHE A 2 2.81 14.11 -2.55
N ARG A 3 2.33 15.33 -2.31
CA ARG A 3 1.02 15.81 -2.77
C ARG A 3 0.89 15.78 -4.31
N GLU A 4 1.90 16.23 -5.00
CA GLU A 4 1.95 16.26 -6.46
C GLU A 4 1.94 14.85 -7.06
N GLU A 5 2.66 13.92 -6.43
CA GLU A 5 2.68 12.51 -6.84
C GLU A 5 1.32 11.84 -6.63
N VAL A 6 0.63 12.11 -5.50
CA VAL A 6 -0.73 11.61 -5.29
C VAL A 6 -1.68 12.12 -6.37
N ILE A 7 -1.62 13.43 -6.69
CA ILE A 7 -2.47 14.03 -7.72
C ILE A 7 -2.12 13.49 -9.11
N ALA A 8 -0.84 13.27 -9.41
CA ALA A 8 -0.42 12.72 -10.69
C ALA A 8 -0.98 11.31 -10.93
N GLU A 9 -1.02 10.45 -9.90
CA GLU A 9 -1.53 9.08 -9.99
C GLU A 9 -3.05 8.98 -9.73
N ARG A 10 -3.62 9.98 -9.05
CA ARG A 10 -5.05 10.08 -8.71
C ARG A 10 -5.57 11.48 -9.08
N PRO A 11 -5.71 11.82 -10.37
CA PRO A 11 -6.11 13.15 -10.82
C PRO A 11 -7.47 13.60 -10.28
N SER A 12 -8.36 12.65 -9.98
CA SER A 12 -9.65 12.91 -9.36
C SER A 12 -9.58 13.56 -7.98
N LEU A 13 -8.42 13.48 -7.31
CA LEU A 13 -8.20 14.08 -6.00
C LEU A 13 -7.72 15.53 -6.08
N SER A 14 -7.45 16.08 -7.27
CA SER A 14 -6.85 17.41 -7.44
C SER A 14 -7.55 18.52 -6.65
N ASP A 15 -8.87 18.51 -6.66
CA ASP A 15 -9.72 19.54 -6.05
C ASP A 15 -10.10 19.23 -4.59
N SER A 16 -10.01 17.97 -4.18
CA SER A 16 -10.50 17.53 -2.88
C SER A 16 -9.38 17.15 -1.89
N LEU A 17 -8.17 16.92 -2.36
CA LEU A 17 -7.07 16.39 -1.54
C LEU A 17 -6.76 17.28 -0.33
N ASP A 18 -6.66 18.61 -0.53
CA ASP A 18 -6.36 19.54 0.56
C ASP A 18 -7.49 19.61 1.59
N ALA A 19 -8.74 19.51 1.12
CA ALA A 19 -9.89 19.50 2.01
C ALA A 19 -9.92 18.20 2.85
N ILE A 20 -9.57 17.08 2.25
CA ILE A 20 -9.45 15.80 2.96
C ILE A 20 -8.34 15.87 4.00
N ILE A 21 -7.15 16.38 3.62
CA ILE A 21 -6.00 16.48 4.52
C ILE A 21 -6.28 17.38 5.72
N ASN A 22 -6.96 18.51 5.49
CA ASN A 22 -7.16 19.53 6.52
C ASN A 22 -8.38 19.26 7.42
N ASN A 23 -9.41 18.59 6.92
CA ASN A 23 -10.68 18.46 7.62
C ASN A 23 -10.97 17.05 8.14
N ASP A 24 -10.36 16.03 7.55
CA ASP A 24 -10.64 14.64 7.87
C ASP A 24 -9.44 14.01 8.62
N VAL A 25 -9.48 13.95 9.93
CA VAL A 25 -8.46 13.26 10.74
C VAL A 25 -8.43 11.77 10.39
N TYR A 26 -9.60 11.18 10.17
CA TYR A 26 -9.78 9.81 9.69
C TYR A 26 -10.84 9.79 8.59
N VAL A 27 -10.54 9.13 7.49
CA VAL A 27 -11.48 8.97 6.40
C VAL A 27 -12.18 7.63 6.52
N VAL A 28 -13.50 7.65 6.74
CA VAL A 28 -14.31 6.42 6.75
C VAL A 28 -14.44 5.85 5.33
N PRO A 29 -14.68 4.53 5.18
CA PRO A 29 -14.66 3.86 3.88
C PRO A 29 -15.58 4.47 2.84
N GLU A 30 -16.81 4.81 3.22
CA GLU A 30 -17.80 5.41 2.32
C GLU A 30 -17.32 6.76 1.78
N ARG A 31 -16.69 7.56 2.64
CA ARG A 31 -16.09 8.84 2.24
C ARG A 31 -14.85 8.63 1.39
N ALA A 32 -14.00 7.63 1.71
CA ALA A 32 -12.85 7.28 0.90
C ALA A 32 -13.26 6.87 -0.52
N LEU A 33 -14.36 6.14 -0.67
CA LEU A 33 -14.92 5.80 -1.98
C LEU A 33 -15.50 7.04 -2.69
N ALA A 34 -16.29 7.84 -1.99
CA ALA A 34 -16.91 9.04 -2.54
C ALA A 34 -15.88 10.08 -3.00
N THR A 35 -14.74 10.16 -2.32
CA THR A 35 -13.63 11.04 -2.68
C THR A 35 -12.61 10.38 -3.62
N GLN A 36 -12.83 9.16 -4.04
CA GLN A 36 -11.93 8.38 -4.92
C GLN A 36 -10.53 8.13 -4.34
N LEU A 37 -10.38 8.18 -3.02
CA LEU A 37 -9.18 7.68 -2.34
C LEU A 37 -9.00 6.17 -2.53
N VAL A 38 -10.12 5.45 -2.68
CA VAL A 38 -10.15 4.02 -3.03
C VAL A 38 -11.06 3.79 -4.22
N ASP A 39 -10.81 2.75 -5.01
CA ASP A 39 -11.58 2.45 -6.22
C ASP A 39 -12.87 1.67 -5.90
N THR A 40 -12.86 0.87 -4.84
CA THR A 40 -14.02 0.09 -4.43
C THR A 40 -13.94 -0.34 -2.96
N LEU A 41 -15.09 -0.64 -2.38
CA LEU A 41 -15.22 -1.25 -1.07
C LEU A 41 -15.57 -2.74 -1.26
N GLY A 42 -14.88 -3.60 -0.54
CA GLY A 42 -15.13 -5.03 -0.61
C GLY A 42 -14.69 -5.77 0.63
N ARG A 43 -15.31 -6.89 0.90
CA ARG A 43 -14.90 -7.82 1.95
C ARG A 43 -13.91 -8.83 1.40
N TRP A 44 -13.02 -9.33 2.25
CA TRP A 44 -12.00 -10.31 1.85
C TRP A 44 -12.59 -11.54 1.15
N ASN A 45 -13.75 -12.02 1.58
CA ASN A 45 -14.44 -13.16 0.95
C ASN A 45 -14.95 -12.88 -0.46
N GLY A 46 -15.07 -11.63 -0.87
CA GLY A 46 -15.45 -11.23 -2.24
C GLY A 46 -14.27 -11.03 -3.20
N ILE A 47 -13.03 -11.13 -2.71
CA ILE A 47 -11.85 -10.79 -3.51
C ILE A 47 -11.68 -11.68 -4.75
N SER A 48 -12.08 -12.95 -4.65
CA SER A 48 -12.01 -13.87 -5.79
C SER A 48 -12.92 -13.45 -6.95
N ALA A 49 -14.10 -12.92 -6.65
CA ALA A 49 -15.01 -12.40 -7.68
C ALA A 49 -14.43 -11.13 -8.33
N LEU A 50 -13.89 -10.21 -7.53
CA LEU A 50 -13.25 -9.00 -8.02
C LEU A 50 -12.00 -9.30 -8.86
N MET A 51 -11.21 -10.28 -8.45
CA MET A 51 -10.04 -10.70 -9.22
C MET A 51 -10.44 -11.30 -10.57
N ASN A 52 -11.50 -12.10 -10.62
CA ASN A 52 -12.02 -12.64 -11.88
C ASN A 52 -12.54 -11.55 -12.83
N GLU A 53 -13.12 -10.48 -12.29
CA GLU A 53 -13.56 -9.32 -13.06
C GLU A 53 -12.35 -8.55 -13.65
N LEU A 54 -11.29 -8.36 -12.87
CA LEU A 54 -10.12 -7.59 -13.28
C LEU A 54 -9.19 -8.32 -14.25
N ILE A 55 -9.05 -9.64 -14.09
CA ILE A 55 -8.03 -10.44 -14.81
C ILE A 55 -8.70 -11.33 -15.89
N GLY A 56 -10.02 -11.37 -15.90
CA GLY A 56 -10.80 -12.30 -16.74
C GLY A 56 -11.03 -13.65 -16.06
N SER A 57 -12.15 -14.28 -16.38
CA SER A 57 -12.51 -15.58 -15.84
C SER A 57 -11.52 -16.66 -16.27
N GLY A 58 -10.97 -17.39 -15.33
CA GLY A 58 -10.11 -18.54 -15.59
C GLY A 58 -8.71 -18.49 -15.00
N THR A 59 -8.32 -17.38 -14.34
CA THR A 59 -7.05 -17.33 -13.60
C THR A 59 -7.33 -17.72 -12.14
N PRO A 60 -6.97 -18.95 -11.70
CA PRO A 60 -7.23 -19.35 -10.33
C PRO A 60 -6.35 -18.56 -9.35
N ILE A 61 -6.96 -18.02 -8.30
CA ILE A 61 -6.24 -17.54 -7.13
C ILE A 61 -5.86 -18.77 -6.31
N LEU A 62 -4.61 -19.19 -6.41
CA LEU A 62 -4.13 -20.36 -5.68
C LEU A 62 -3.50 -19.91 -4.35
N ARG A 63 -3.98 -20.46 -3.24
CA ARG A 63 -3.23 -20.47 -1.98
C ARG A 63 -2.06 -21.47 -2.11
N ASP A 64 -0.94 -21.18 -1.47
CA ASP A 64 0.24 -22.06 -1.49
C ASP A 64 -0.11 -23.53 -1.13
N GLU A 65 -1.06 -23.72 -0.25
CA GLU A 65 -1.56 -25.06 0.17
C GLU A 65 -2.28 -25.83 -0.96
N LEU A 66 -2.74 -25.14 -1.99
CA LEU A 66 -3.42 -25.77 -3.15
C LEU A 66 -2.45 -26.05 -4.32
N ILE A 67 -1.23 -25.56 -4.25
CA ILE A 67 -0.21 -25.74 -5.30
C ILE A 67 0.37 -27.18 -5.28
N SER A 68 0.23 -27.89 -4.17
CA SER A 68 0.77 -29.26 -4.01
C SER A 68 -0.06 -30.37 -4.66
N ARG A 69 -1.18 -30.07 -5.29
CA ARG A 69 -1.94 -31.06 -6.06
C ARG A 69 -1.53 -30.99 -7.52
N ASP A 70 -0.73 -31.95 -7.94
CA ASP A 70 -0.45 -32.31 -9.34
C ASP A 70 -1.75 -32.58 -10.11
N ALA A 71 -2.48 -31.53 -10.45
CA ALA A 71 -3.44 -31.62 -11.51
C ALA A 71 -2.64 -31.63 -12.82
N ALA A 72 -2.58 -32.78 -13.50
CA ALA A 72 -2.01 -32.89 -14.82
C ALA A 72 -2.65 -31.78 -15.70
N ARG A 73 -1.84 -30.81 -16.11
CA ARG A 73 -2.31 -29.69 -16.94
C ARG A 73 -2.21 -30.06 -18.39
N PRO A 74 -3.23 -29.76 -19.18
CA PRO A 74 -3.18 -29.94 -20.63
C PRO A 74 -2.16 -28.99 -21.29
N ASP A 75 -1.75 -27.91 -20.59
CA ASP A 75 -0.87 -26.88 -21.14
C ASP A 75 0.60 -27.16 -20.78
N TRP A 76 1.43 -27.30 -21.81
CA TRP A 76 2.87 -27.42 -21.68
C TRP A 76 3.49 -26.06 -21.41
N GLY A 77 3.71 -25.71 -20.14
CA GLY A 77 4.34 -24.46 -19.76
C GLY A 77 4.29 -24.17 -18.25
N PRO A 78 5.09 -23.21 -17.75
CA PRO A 78 5.03 -22.83 -16.35
C PRO A 78 3.69 -22.20 -16.02
N THR A 79 3.06 -22.71 -14.97
CA THR A 79 1.79 -22.20 -14.44
C THR A 79 1.86 -20.69 -14.17
N PRO A 80 0.93 -19.88 -14.72
CA PRO A 80 0.81 -18.49 -14.33
C PRO A 80 0.46 -18.38 -12.84
N LYS A 81 1.09 -17.43 -12.15
CA LYS A 81 0.93 -17.22 -10.69
C LYS A 81 0.50 -15.78 -10.43
N ILE A 82 -0.27 -15.60 -9.37
CA ILE A 82 -0.50 -14.30 -8.74
C ILE A 82 0.30 -14.31 -7.43
N ALA A 83 1.17 -13.33 -7.24
CA ALA A 83 1.93 -13.19 -6.02
C ALA A 83 1.11 -12.43 -4.98
N LEU A 84 0.93 -12.99 -3.80
CA LEU A 84 0.38 -12.29 -2.63
C LEU A 84 1.53 -11.87 -1.73
N VAL A 85 1.68 -10.57 -1.55
CA VAL A 85 2.75 -9.95 -0.76
C VAL A 85 2.13 -9.17 0.39
N TYR A 86 2.77 -9.22 1.55
CA TYR A 86 2.29 -8.56 2.76
C TYR A 86 3.20 -7.40 3.16
N ALA A 87 2.60 -6.23 3.41
CA ALA A 87 3.22 -5.06 4.01
C ALA A 87 2.50 -4.78 5.33
N LEU A 88 2.99 -5.39 6.41
CA LEU A 88 2.34 -5.37 7.72
C LEU A 88 3.18 -4.62 8.76
N GLY A 89 2.53 -3.73 9.51
CA GLY A 89 3.12 -2.95 10.58
C GLY A 89 3.70 -1.61 10.10
N ALA A 90 4.48 -0.95 10.96
CA ALA A 90 5.03 0.36 10.66
C ALA A 90 5.93 0.36 9.42
N CYS A 91 5.88 1.43 8.65
CA CYS A 91 6.82 1.65 7.56
C CYS A 91 8.20 1.93 8.14
N ALA A 92 9.08 0.93 8.10
CA ALA A 92 10.46 1.03 8.56
C ALA A 92 11.38 0.18 7.66
N MET A 93 12.67 0.51 7.66
CA MET A 93 13.64 -0.11 6.75
C MET A 93 13.83 -1.60 7.01
N ASP A 94 13.99 -2.00 8.27
CA ASP A 94 14.39 -3.36 8.66
C ASP A 94 13.44 -4.02 9.66
N SER A 95 12.37 -3.31 10.07
CA SER A 95 11.29 -3.82 10.93
C SER A 95 9.93 -3.50 10.32
N GLY A 96 8.83 -3.92 10.94
CA GLY A 96 7.49 -3.70 10.39
C GLY A 96 7.37 -4.25 8.97
N ILE A 97 7.10 -3.38 7.97
CA ILE A 97 7.02 -3.78 6.56
C ILE A 97 8.37 -4.25 5.97
N ARG A 98 9.49 -3.99 6.64
CA ARG A 98 10.85 -4.34 6.19
C ARG A 98 11.12 -3.86 4.77
N ALA A 99 11.08 -2.54 4.58
CA ALA A 99 11.03 -1.90 3.27
C ALA A 99 12.14 -2.36 2.30
N ARG A 100 13.38 -2.54 2.77
CA ARG A 100 14.49 -3.03 1.93
C ARG A 100 14.25 -4.45 1.41
N TRP A 101 13.70 -5.31 2.23
CA TRP A 101 13.37 -6.68 1.83
C TRP A 101 12.15 -6.68 0.90
N LEU A 102 11.14 -5.90 1.24
CA LEU A 102 9.90 -5.81 0.47
C LEU A 102 10.15 -5.24 -0.94
N GLU A 103 10.95 -4.17 -1.06
CA GLU A 103 11.39 -3.63 -2.34
C GLU A 103 12.05 -4.71 -3.21
N LYS A 104 13.08 -5.39 -2.67
CA LYS A 104 13.79 -6.46 -3.39
C LYS A 104 12.84 -7.57 -3.82
N THR A 105 11.91 -7.96 -2.95
CA THR A 105 10.91 -8.98 -3.24
C THR A 105 10.02 -8.53 -4.39
N LEU A 106 9.46 -7.33 -4.33
CA LEU A 106 8.61 -6.76 -5.37
C LEU A 106 9.34 -6.70 -6.71
N LEU A 107 10.57 -6.16 -6.75
CA LEU A 107 11.38 -6.09 -7.97
C LEU A 107 11.75 -7.47 -8.53
N SER A 108 11.89 -8.49 -7.68
CA SER A 108 12.09 -9.87 -8.16
C SER A 108 10.84 -10.43 -8.83
N LEU A 109 9.65 -10.11 -8.31
CA LEU A 109 8.37 -10.51 -8.90
C LEU A 109 8.11 -9.81 -10.24
N GLU A 110 8.59 -8.58 -10.43
CA GLU A 110 8.53 -7.89 -11.71
C GLU A 110 9.21 -8.70 -12.83
N LYS A 111 10.38 -9.25 -12.53
CA LYS A 111 11.20 -10.00 -13.49
C LYS A 111 10.74 -11.45 -13.71
N ASN A 112 9.94 -12.00 -12.81
CA ASN A 112 9.52 -13.40 -12.87
C ASN A 112 8.42 -13.58 -13.94
N PRO A 113 8.66 -14.31 -15.05
CA PRO A 113 7.71 -14.45 -16.15
C PRO A 113 6.48 -15.28 -15.78
N THR A 114 6.54 -16.08 -14.73
CA THR A 114 5.39 -16.88 -14.28
C THR A 114 4.42 -16.07 -13.42
N VAL A 115 4.88 -14.99 -12.79
CA VAL A 115 4.03 -14.07 -12.03
C VAL A 115 3.38 -13.10 -12.99
N LYS A 116 2.04 -13.14 -13.07
CA LYS A 116 1.25 -12.31 -13.97
C LYS A 116 0.64 -11.09 -13.30
N ALA A 117 0.44 -11.14 -11.99
CA ALA A 117 -0.07 -10.03 -11.17
C ALA A 117 0.47 -10.13 -9.75
N VAL A 118 0.41 -9.01 -9.03
CA VAL A 118 0.77 -8.92 -7.61
C VAL A 118 -0.44 -8.41 -6.83
N VAL A 119 -0.75 -9.03 -5.72
CA VAL A 119 -1.64 -8.47 -4.70
C VAL A 119 -0.77 -8.04 -3.53
N LEU A 120 -0.74 -6.75 -3.25
CA LEU A 120 -0.05 -6.20 -2.09
C LEU A 120 -1.08 -5.95 -0.97
N ARG A 121 -1.00 -6.77 0.07
CA ARG A 121 -1.81 -6.59 1.29
C ARG A 121 -1.13 -5.59 2.19
N VAL A 122 -1.73 -4.41 2.37
CA VAL A 122 -1.19 -3.32 3.19
C VAL A 122 -1.99 -3.21 4.48
N ASP A 123 -1.33 -3.38 5.61
CA ASP A 123 -1.88 -3.13 6.94
C ASP A 123 -0.83 -2.36 7.77
N SER A 124 -0.81 -1.03 7.59
CA SER A 124 0.24 -0.17 8.08
C SER A 124 -0.30 1.20 8.48
N PRO A 125 0.03 1.68 9.68
CA PRO A 125 -0.30 3.06 10.09
C PRO A 125 0.59 4.12 9.43
N GLY A 126 1.58 3.69 8.62
CA GLY A 126 2.64 4.56 8.13
C GLY A 126 3.92 4.45 8.94
N GLY A 127 4.76 5.46 8.90
CA GLY A 127 6.04 5.52 9.60
C GLY A 127 7.08 6.32 8.82
N ASP A 128 8.27 5.76 8.65
CA ASP A 128 9.39 6.41 7.96
C ASP A 128 9.06 6.68 6.48
N GLY A 129 9.25 7.94 6.06
CA GLY A 129 8.94 8.37 4.69
C GLY A 129 9.86 7.71 3.65
N MET A 130 11.15 7.55 3.95
CA MET A 130 12.08 6.92 3.02
C MET A 130 11.77 5.42 2.86
N ALA A 131 11.40 4.73 3.94
CA ALA A 131 10.96 3.35 3.88
C ALA A 131 9.69 3.19 3.03
N SER A 132 8.76 4.14 3.15
CA SER A 132 7.54 4.17 2.34
C SER A 132 7.86 4.41 0.87
N ASP A 133 8.76 5.34 0.57
CA ASP A 133 9.18 5.68 -0.79
C ASP A 133 9.84 4.48 -1.50
N TYR A 134 10.74 3.76 -0.85
CA TYR A 134 11.36 2.56 -1.43
C TYR A 134 10.33 1.55 -1.93
N VAL A 135 9.30 1.31 -1.13
CA VAL A 135 8.24 0.36 -1.50
C VAL A 135 7.32 0.95 -2.57
N ALA A 136 6.96 2.22 -2.46
CA ALA A 136 6.12 2.92 -3.43
C ALA A 136 6.77 2.92 -4.83
N GLU A 137 8.05 3.25 -4.93
CA GLU A 137 8.80 3.20 -6.17
C GLU A 137 8.89 1.78 -6.76
N ALA A 138 9.03 0.76 -5.92
CA ALA A 138 8.98 -0.63 -6.38
C ALA A 138 7.60 -0.99 -6.95
N VAL A 139 6.53 -0.60 -6.27
CA VAL A 139 5.15 -0.77 -6.77
C VAL A 139 4.97 -0.05 -8.11
N LYS A 140 5.38 1.21 -8.21
CA LYS A 140 5.34 2.01 -9.44
C LYS A 140 6.06 1.31 -10.60
N LYS A 141 7.26 0.76 -10.38
CA LYS A 141 8.00 0.02 -11.39
C LYS A 141 7.27 -1.23 -11.88
N ILE A 142 6.68 -1.98 -10.96
CA ILE A 142 5.95 -3.20 -11.33
C ILE A 142 4.71 -2.87 -12.14
N THR A 143 3.96 -1.83 -11.77
CA THR A 143 2.70 -1.45 -12.43
C THR A 143 2.87 -1.12 -13.92
N VAL A 144 4.07 -0.76 -14.35
CA VAL A 144 4.38 -0.57 -15.78
C VAL A 144 4.26 -1.88 -16.58
N ARG A 145 4.51 -3.03 -15.94
CA ARG A 145 4.59 -4.33 -16.63
C ARG A 145 3.53 -5.33 -16.18
N LYS A 146 3.08 -5.23 -14.95
CA LYS A 146 2.15 -6.19 -14.33
C LYS A 146 1.17 -5.45 -13.42
N PRO A 147 -0.11 -5.82 -13.40
CA PRO A 147 -1.05 -5.21 -12.47
C PRO A 147 -0.64 -5.50 -11.01
N VAL A 148 -0.65 -4.45 -10.20
CA VAL A 148 -0.51 -4.54 -8.74
C VAL A 148 -1.81 -4.10 -8.12
N VAL A 149 -2.50 -5.02 -7.48
CA VAL A 149 -3.74 -4.76 -6.76
C VAL A 149 -3.42 -4.56 -5.29
N ILE A 150 -3.84 -3.44 -4.74
CA ILE A 150 -3.68 -3.15 -3.32
C ILE A 150 -4.91 -3.63 -2.56
N SER A 151 -4.68 -4.39 -1.51
CA SER A 151 -5.71 -4.77 -0.53
C SER A 151 -5.38 -4.16 0.81
N GLN A 152 -6.08 -3.08 1.17
CA GLN A 152 -5.88 -2.41 2.46
C GLN A 152 -6.45 -3.25 3.61
N GLY A 153 -5.74 -3.29 4.73
CA GLY A 153 -6.09 -4.01 5.94
C GLY A 153 -7.00 -3.23 6.88
N GLN A 154 -6.72 -3.34 8.17
CA GLN A 154 -7.39 -2.52 9.17
C GLN A 154 -7.00 -1.06 9.03
N VAL A 155 -5.71 -0.82 8.79
CA VAL A 155 -5.13 0.50 8.61
C VAL A 155 -4.27 0.54 7.36
N ALA A 156 -4.41 1.57 6.55
CA ALA A 156 -3.52 1.90 5.45
C ALA A 156 -3.39 3.42 5.36
N ALA A 157 -2.70 4.00 6.34
CA ALA A 157 -2.65 5.44 6.55
C ALA A 157 -1.22 6.00 6.41
N SER A 158 -1.09 7.29 6.10
CA SER A 158 0.20 7.97 5.96
C SER A 158 1.12 7.19 5.00
N GLY A 159 2.30 6.73 5.44
CA GLY A 159 3.17 5.86 4.65
C GLY A 159 2.51 4.59 4.12
N GLY A 160 1.51 4.03 4.83
CA GLY A 160 0.70 2.91 4.35
C GLY A 160 -0.17 3.26 3.14
N TYR A 161 -0.69 4.49 3.07
CA TYR A 161 -1.35 4.97 1.87
C TYR A 161 -0.32 5.28 0.76
N TRP A 162 0.83 5.83 1.10
CA TRP A 162 1.90 6.11 0.14
C TRP A 162 2.31 4.85 -0.64
N ILE A 163 2.59 3.74 0.04
CA ILE A 163 2.93 2.48 -0.64
C ILE A 163 1.76 1.89 -1.44
N SER A 164 0.54 2.37 -1.22
CA SER A 164 -0.67 1.93 -1.92
C SER A 164 -0.97 2.72 -3.18
N MET A 165 -0.56 4.00 -3.26
CA MET A 165 -1.06 4.95 -4.24
C MET A 165 -0.76 4.59 -5.70
N TYR A 166 0.34 3.90 -5.96
CA TYR A 166 0.72 3.46 -7.31
C TYR A 166 0.08 2.12 -7.73
N GLY A 167 -0.78 1.53 -6.89
CA GLY A 167 -1.50 0.33 -7.26
C GLY A 167 -2.45 0.54 -8.44
N SER A 168 -2.55 -0.45 -9.32
CA SER A 168 -3.49 -0.44 -10.46
C SER A 168 -4.94 -0.34 -10.00
N LYS A 169 -5.25 -0.90 -8.83
CA LYS A 169 -6.52 -0.81 -8.11
C LYS A 169 -6.27 -0.87 -6.62
N ILE A 170 -7.05 -0.10 -5.85
CA ILE A 170 -6.99 -0.08 -4.39
C ILE A 170 -8.34 -0.52 -3.82
N PHE A 171 -8.32 -1.53 -2.97
CA PHE A 171 -9.48 -2.07 -2.28
C PHE A 171 -9.35 -1.89 -0.78
N ALA A 172 -10.42 -1.41 -0.16
CA ALA A 172 -10.55 -1.26 1.29
C ALA A 172 -11.82 -1.96 1.78
N ALA A 173 -11.78 -2.53 2.99
CA ALA A 173 -13.00 -3.02 3.65
C ALA A 173 -13.76 -1.85 4.29
N PRO A 174 -15.08 -1.98 4.55
CA PRO A 174 -15.87 -0.93 5.18
C PRO A 174 -15.36 -0.42 6.55
N GLY A 175 -14.51 -1.18 7.23
CA GLY A 175 -13.89 -0.79 8.50
C GLY A 175 -12.43 -0.35 8.37
N THR A 176 -11.90 -0.21 7.17
CA THR A 176 -10.50 0.19 6.94
C THR A 176 -10.31 1.67 7.27
N ILE A 177 -9.32 1.98 8.08
CA ILE A 177 -8.84 3.35 8.28
C ILE A 177 -7.78 3.64 7.21
N THR A 178 -8.05 4.61 6.35
CA THR A 178 -7.14 4.97 5.24
C THR A 178 -6.99 6.47 5.09
N GLY A 179 -6.06 6.92 4.24
CA GLY A 179 -5.76 8.34 4.04
C GLY A 179 -4.68 8.83 5.00
N SER A 180 -4.96 9.86 5.80
CA SER A 180 -3.93 10.55 6.63
C SER A 180 -2.70 10.90 5.79
N ILE A 181 -2.96 11.54 4.64
CA ILE A 181 -1.95 11.85 3.63
C ILE A 181 -1.16 13.07 4.09
N GLY A 182 0.08 12.84 4.55
CA GLY A 182 0.92 13.92 5.02
C GLY A 182 2.14 13.43 5.79
N VAL A 183 2.97 14.39 6.18
CA VAL A 183 4.14 14.18 7.02
C VAL A 183 3.94 14.94 8.32
N ILE A 184 4.10 14.25 9.44
CA ILE A 184 4.10 14.86 10.76
C ILE A 184 5.54 15.09 11.17
N GLY A 185 5.91 16.35 11.37
CA GLY A 185 7.18 16.76 11.97
C GLY A 185 6.92 17.54 13.23
N GLY A 186 7.75 17.33 14.24
CA GLY A 186 7.67 18.06 15.50
C GLY A 186 9.03 18.58 15.93
N TRP A 187 9.06 19.77 16.46
CA TRP A 187 10.21 20.34 17.13
C TRP A 187 9.84 20.63 18.58
N ILE A 188 10.57 20.04 19.50
CA ILE A 188 10.38 20.30 20.93
C ILE A 188 11.37 21.42 21.32
N TRP A 189 10.80 22.53 21.76
CA TRP A 189 11.57 23.64 22.26
C TRP A 189 11.12 23.97 23.68
N ASP A 190 12.09 23.99 24.61
CA ASP A 190 11.86 24.12 26.03
C ASP A 190 11.63 25.57 26.50
N LYS A 191 11.76 26.57 25.60
CA LYS A 191 11.65 28.00 25.92
C LYS A 191 12.54 28.45 27.10
N GLY A 192 13.72 27.86 27.23
CA GLY A 192 14.63 28.15 28.31
C GLY A 192 14.23 27.52 29.67
N LEU A 193 13.42 26.44 29.63
CA LEU A 193 13.13 25.68 30.85
C LEU A 193 14.42 25.14 31.48
N GLY A 194 15.36 24.67 30.66
CA GLY A 194 16.67 24.19 31.09
C GLY A 194 17.40 25.23 31.94
N ASP A 195 17.46 26.49 31.46
CA ASP A 195 18.09 27.60 32.17
C ASP A 195 17.40 27.87 33.51
N LYS A 196 16.07 27.77 33.57
CA LYS A 196 15.28 28.00 34.79
C LYS A 196 15.48 26.94 35.86
N ILE A 197 15.80 25.71 35.48
CA ILE A 197 16.05 24.59 36.39
C ILE A 197 17.53 24.25 36.53
N GLY A 198 18.43 25.11 36.00
CA GLY A 198 19.86 24.97 36.12
C GLY A 198 20.47 23.84 35.27
N MET A 199 19.82 23.43 34.20
CA MET A 199 20.36 22.46 33.22
C MET A 199 21.14 23.22 32.14
N THR A 200 22.40 22.89 31.95
CA THR A 200 23.23 23.35 30.83
C THR A 200 23.49 22.20 29.87
N SER A 201 23.46 22.48 28.55
CA SER A 201 23.92 21.53 27.54
C SER A 201 25.38 21.81 27.21
N ASP A 202 26.21 20.78 27.28
CA ASP A 202 27.59 20.81 26.80
C ASP A 202 27.57 20.42 25.29
N HIS A 203 28.33 21.16 24.49
CA HIS A 203 28.40 20.98 23.02
C HIS A 203 29.75 20.41 22.62
#